data_a6c0343f05083951d95628e3424326fb
#
_entry.id   a6c0343f05083951d95628e3424326fb
#
_cell.length_a   1.000
_cell.length_b   1.000
_cell.length_c   1.000
_cell.angle_alpha   90.00
_cell.angle_beta   90.00
_cell.angle_gamma   90.00
#
_symmetry.space_group_name_H-M   'P 1'
#
loop_
_entity.id
_entity.type
_entity.pdbx_description
1 polymer ?
#
loop_
_entity_poly.entity_id
_entity_poly.type
_entity_poly.pdbx_seq_one_letter_code
_entity_poly.pdbx_strand_id
1 'polypeptide(L)'
;PTIEVARGLLGKVLVHGDRCGAITEVEAYLGRDDLAAHASRGLTPRTRVIFGPPGHAYVYLIYGLHECLNVVAEPDGTPGCVLIRAVEGQGDGPGKLTRAMGITR
;
A
#
# COMPACT_ATOMS: atom_id res chain seq x y z
N PRO A 1 -5.58 12.77 -6.38
CA PRO A 1 -4.60 12.63 -5.31
C PRO A 1 -3.75 11.39 -5.31
N THR A 2 -4.21 10.24 -5.88
CA THR A 2 -3.39 9.02 -5.79
C THR A 2 -2.01 9.20 -6.41
N ILE A 3 -1.92 9.78 -7.60
CA ILE A 3 -0.63 10.02 -8.26
C ILE A 3 0.20 11.03 -7.47
N GLU A 4 -0.41 12.06 -6.95
CA GLU A 4 0.29 13.05 -6.13
C GLU A 4 0.81 12.42 -4.84
N VAL A 5 0.01 11.56 -4.22
CA VAL A 5 0.42 10.83 -3.02
C VAL A 5 1.59 9.90 -3.34
N ALA A 6 1.52 9.18 -4.46
CA ALA A 6 2.58 8.28 -4.89
C ALA A 6 3.91 9.04 -5.06
N ARG A 7 3.87 10.17 -5.76
CA ARG A 7 5.06 11.00 -5.94
C ARG A 7 5.59 11.56 -4.63
N GLY A 8 4.68 12.00 -3.76
CA GLY A 8 5.06 12.56 -2.46
C GLY A 8 5.64 11.53 -1.49
N LEU A 9 5.29 10.26 -1.65
CA LEU A 9 5.82 9.20 -0.79
C LEU A 9 7.27 8.84 -1.13
N LEU A 10 7.69 9.03 -2.37
CA LEU A 10 9.08 8.74 -2.76
C LEU A 10 10.03 9.61 -1.94
N GLY A 11 11.01 8.98 -1.32
CA GLY A 11 11.97 9.66 -0.45
C GLY A 11 11.54 9.86 0.99
N LYS A 12 10.27 9.62 1.30
CA LYS A 12 9.80 9.65 2.69
C LYS A 12 10.28 8.42 3.42
N VAL A 13 10.45 8.55 4.73
CA VAL A 13 10.91 7.44 5.57
C VAL A 13 9.69 6.66 6.08
N LEU A 14 9.65 5.38 5.76
CA LEU A 14 8.67 4.45 6.31
C LEU A 14 9.23 3.91 7.62
N VAL A 15 8.44 3.97 8.67
CA VAL A 15 8.82 3.51 10.01
C VAL A 15 7.83 2.48 10.50
N HIS A 16 8.33 1.36 10.99
CA HIS A 16 7.50 0.34 11.63
C HIS A 16 8.29 -0.28 12.79
N GLY A 17 7.92 0.07 14.01
CA GLY A 17 8.69 -0.34 15.18
C GLY A 17 10.08 0.29 15.14
N ASP A 18 11.11 -0.55 15.23
CA ASP A 18 12.50 -0.12 15.18
C ASP A 18 13.11 -0.23 13.77
N ARG A 19 12.29 -0.57 12.77
CA ARG A 19 12.73 -0.66 11.37
C ARG A 19 12.32 0.60 10.63
N CYS A 20 13.19 1.09 9.77
CA CYS A 20 12.87 2.25 8.94
C CYS A 20 13.73 2.29 7.69
N GLY A 21 13.29 3.07 6.71
CA GLY A 21 14.05 3.30 5.49
C GLY A 21 13.29 4.21 4.55
N ALA A 22 14.01 4.81 3.61
CA ALA A 22 13.41 5.68 2.60
C ALA A 22 12.67 4.83 1.56
N ILE A 23 11.47 5.28 1.19
CA ILE A 23 10.68 4.64 0.14
C ILE A 23 11.32 5.00 -1.21
N THR A 24 11.69 3.98 -1.98
CA THR A 24 12.38 4.16 -3.25
C THR A 24 11.53 3.80 -4.47
N GLU A 25 10.51 2.95 -4.30
CA GLU A 25 9.62 2.58 -5.40
C GLU A 25 8.20 2.43 -4.89
N VAL A 26 7.27 2.97 -5.68
CA VAL A 26 5.83 2.87 -5.39
C VAL A 26 5.08 2.59 -6.68
N GLU A 27 3.82 2.14 -6.56
CA GLU A 27 2.93 1.92 -7.69
C GLU A 27 1.55 2.42 -7.33
N ALA A 28 0.99 3.29 -8.16
CA ALA A 28 -0.32 3.87 -7.92
C ALA A 28 -1.42 3.00 -8.53
N TYR A 29 -2.48 2.75 -7.78
CA TYR A 29 -3.68 2.05 -8.24
C TYR A 29 -4.86 3.01 -8.17
N LEU A 30 -5.44 3.34 -9.34
CA LEU A 30 -6.43 4.40 -9.51
C LEU A 30 -7.82 3.82 -9.76
N GLY A 31 -8.69 3.92 -8.78
CA GLY A 31 -10.09 3.56 -8.94
C GLY A 31 -10.32 2.07 -9.17
N ARG A 32 -11.51 1.74 -9.67
CA ARG A 32 -11.97 0.35 -9.75
C ARG A 32 -11.23 -0.47 -10.79
N ASP A 33 -10.86 0.15 -11.91
CA ASP A 33 -10.20 -0.59 -13.00
C ASP A 33 -8.84 -1.10 -12.56
N ASP A 34 -8.04 -0.24 -11.92
CA ASP A 34 -6.73 -0.61 -11.41
C ASP A 34 -6.81 -1.53 -10.20
N LEU A 35 -7.89 -1.41 -9.42
CA LEU A 35 -8.08 -2.18 -8.21
C LEU A 35 -9.02 -3.38 -8.41
N ALA A 36 -9.17 -3.82 -9.67
CA ALA A 36 -10.11 -4.89 -10.01
C ALA A 36 -9.92 -6.16 -9.18
N ALA A 37 -8.69 -6.47 -8.83
CA ALA A 37 -8.38 -7.65 -8.02
C ALA A 37 -8.74 -7.47 -6.53
N HIS A 38 -8.90 -6.23 -6.07
CA HIS A 38 -9.08 -5.92 -4.65
C HIS A 38 -10.42 -5.30 -4.34
N ALA A 39 -10.85 -4.29 -5.12
CA ALA A 39 -12.00 -3.47 -4.81
C ALA A 39 -13.13 -3.58 -5.84
N SER A 40 -12.97 -4.36 -6.91
CA SER A 40 -13.95 -4.47 -7.98
C SER A 40 -15.30 -4.99 -7.51
N ARG A 41 -15.33 -5.77 -6.44
CA ARG A 41 -16.55 -6.31 -5.86
C ARG A 41 -17.26 -5.34 -4.91
N GLY A 42 -16.71 -4.13 -4.79
CA GLY A 42 -17.23 -3.11 -3.90
C GLY A 42 -16.75 -3.29 -2.46
N LEU A 43 -17.50 -2.76 -1.52
CA LEU A 43 -17.11 -2.75 -0.12
C LEU A 43 -17.32 -4.13 0.50
N THR A 44 -16.24 -4.75 0.96
CA THR A 44 -16.24 -6.01 1.71
C THR A 44 -15.40 -5.82 2.96
N PRO A 45 -15.47 -6.73 3.96
CA PRO A 45 -14.59 -6.62 5.13
C PRO A 45 -13.11 -6.53 4.75
N ARG A 46 -12.71 -7.24 3.70
CA ARG A 46 -11.32 -7.24 3.25
C ARG A 46 -10.91 -5.94 2.57
N THR A 47 -11.82 -5.34 1.78
CA THR A 47 -11.51 -4.16 0.97
C THR A 47 -11.98 -2.86 1.60
N ARG A 48 -12.65 -2.91 2.74
CA ARG A 48 -13.23 -1.72 3.38
C ARG A 48 -12.22 -0.61 3.59
N VAL A 49 -10.97 -0.95 3.92
CA VAL A 49 -9.92 0.03 4.18
C VAL A 49 -9.64 0.88 2.94
N ILE A 50 -9.72 0.28 1.74
CA ILE A 50 -9.47 1.01 0.48
C ILE A 50 -10.51 2.12 0.29
N PHE A 51 -11.75 1.87 0.73
CA PHE A 51 -12.85 2.82 0.62
C PHE A 51 -12.94 3.80 1.81
N GLY A 52 -12.07 3.63 2.81
CA GLY A 52 -12.06 4.46 4.01
C GLY A 52 -11.22 5.72 3.87
N PRO A 53 -10.95 6.39 4.99
CA PRO A 53 -10.18 7.64 4.97
C PRO A 53 -8.78 7.46 4.39
N PRO A 54 -8.24 8.49 3.71
CA PRO A 54 -6.86 8.42 3.22
C PRO A 54 -5.86 8.38 4.38
N GLY A 55 -4.65 7.92 4.08
CA GLY A 55 -3.58 7.84 5.06
C GLY A 55 -3.53 6.55 5.86
N HIS A 56 -4.52 5.67 5.71
CA HIS A 56 -4.54 4.38 6.38
C HIS A 56 -3.76 3.34 5.59
N ALA A 57 -3.13 2.41 6.29
CA ALA A 57 -2.44 1.29 5.68
C ALA A 57 -3.43 0.20 5.30
N TYR A 58 -3.23 -0.38 4.11
CA TYR A 58 -3.97 -1.55 3.66
C TYR A 58 -2.95 -2.64 3.30
N VAL A 59 -2.97 -3.72 4.05
CA VAL A 59 -2.04 -4.84 3.82
C VAL A 59 -2.86 -6.03 3.35
N TYR A 60 -2.47 -6.61 2.20
CA TYR A 60 -3.14 -7.79 1.69
C TYR A 60 -2.12 -8.87 1.33
N LEU A 61 -2.59 -10.12 1.29
CA LEU A 61 -1.77 -11.27 0.98
C LEU A 61 -1.94 -11.63 -0.49
N ILE A 62 -0.84 -11.70 -1.23
CA ILE A 62 -0.86 -12.07 -2.64
C ILE A 62 -0.36 -13.52 -2.78
N TYR A 63 -1.11 -14.33 -3.55
CA TYR A 63 -0.81 -15.75 -3.78
C TYR A 63 -0.62 -16.57 -2.49
N GLY A 64 -1.18 -16.11 -1.37
CA GLY A 64 -1.03 -16.77 -0.09
C GLY A 64 0.37 -16.73 0.50
N LEU A 65 1.30 -15.96 -0.08
CA LEU A 65 2.72 -15.99 0.31
C LEU A 65 3.28 -14.65 0.75
N HIS A 66 2.84 -13.54 0.14
CA HIS A 66 3.46 -12.23 0.35
C HIS A 66 2.47 -11.18 0.83
N GLU A 67 2.83 -10.51 1.90
CA GLU A 67 2.09 -9.36 2.40
C GLU A 67 2.48 -8.14 1.55
N CYS A 68 1.48 -7.36 1.11
CA CYS A 68 1.71 -6.16 0.31
C CYS A 68 1.15 -4.95 1.05
N LEU A 69 2.01 -3.96 1.32
CA LEU A 69 1.64 -2.75 2.04
C LEU A 69 1.21 -1.65 1.07
N ASN A 70 0.01 -1.14 1.27
CA ASN A 70 -0.51 -0.02 0.50
C ASN A 70 -0.91 1.12 1.43
N VAL A 71 -0.87 2.35 0.91
CA VAL A 71 -1.37 3.54 1.60
C VAL A 71 -2.64 3.99 0.87
N VAL A 72 -3.74 4.12 1.60
CA VAL A 72 -4.99 4.61 1.04
C VAL A 72 -4.85 6.09 0.71
N ALA A 73 -5.20 6.50 -0.51
CA ALA A 73 -4.83 7.81 -1.04
C ALA A 73 -6.00 8.68 -1.47
N GLU A 74 -7.23 8.13 -1.55
CA GLU A 74 -8.39 8.91 -1.99
C GLU A 74 -9.37 9.15 -0.84
N PRO A 75 -10.25 10.16 -0.97
CA PRO A 75 -11.27 10.40 0.06
C PRO A 75 -12.20 9.22 0.28
N ASP A 76 -12.88 9.20 1.43
CA ASP A 76 -13.84 8.16 1.78
C ASP A 76 -14.80 7.86 0.63
N GLY A 77 -15.01 6.57 0.39
CA GLY A 77 -15.93 6.11 -0.64
C GLY A 77 -15.32 5.99 -2.03
N THR A 78 -14.11 6.50 -2.23
CA THR A 78 -13.41 6.43 -3.51
C THR A 78 -12.20 5.52 -3.36
N PRO A 79 -12.12 4.39 -4.11
CA PRO A 79 -10.96 3.51 -4.00
C PRO A 79 -9.75 4.12 -4.68
N GLY A 80 -8.59 4.00 -4.06
CA GLY A 80 -7.32 4.46 -4.59
C GLY A 80 -6.24 4.22 -3.56
N CYS A 81 -5.14 3.61 -3.98
CA CYS A 81 -4.06 3.33 -3.05
C CYS A 81 -2.70 3.31 -3.75
N VAL A 82 -1.66 3.42 -2.95
CA VAL A 82 -0.27 3.37 -3.41
C VAL A 82 0.40 2.17 -2.79
N LEU A 83 0.87 1.25 -3.63
CA LEU A 83 1.64 0.08 -3.19
C LEU A 83 3.08 0.52 -2.95
N ILE A 84 3.61 0.20 -1.78
CA ILE A 84 5.03 0.41 -1.47
C ILE A 84 5.79 -0.80 -2.00
N ARG A 85 6.68 -0.57 -2.95
CA ARG A 85 7.38 -1.66 -3.65
C ARG A 85 8.81 -1.86 -3.16
N ALA A 86 9.48 -0.81 -2.69
CA ALA A 86 10.85 -0.92 -2.20
C ALA A 86 11.14 0.15 -1.17
N VAL A 87 11.90 -0.24 -0.15
CA VAL A 87 12.36 0.64 0.93
C VAL A 87 13.85 0.40 1.08
N GLU A 88 14.63 1.47 1.07
CA GLU A 88 16.08 1.39 1.18
C GLU A 88 16.50 0.64 2.44
N GLY A 89 17.34 -0.38 2.28
CA GLY A 89 17.81 -1.20 3.38
C GLY A 89 16.86 -2.30 3.83
N GLN A 90 15.63 -2.37 3.26
CA GLN A 90 14.62 -3.34 3.69
C GLN A 90 14.19 -4.29 2.57
N GLY A 91 14.90 -4.27 1.44
CA GLY A 91 14.66 -5.19 0.34
C GLY A 91 13.87 -4.58 -0.81
N ASP A 92 14.09 -5.14 -1.99
CA ASP A 92 13.43 -4.75 -3.23
C ASP A 92 12.25 -5.68 -3.49
N GLY A 93 11.06 -5.14 -3.49
CA GLY A 93 9.85 -5.88 -3.75
C GLY A 93 8.88 -5.85 -2.57
N PRO A 94 7.56 -5.84 -2.87
CA PRO A 94 6.54 -5.64 -1.83
C PRO A 94 6.57 -6.67 -0.72
N GLY A 95 6.78 -7.94 -1.05
CA GLY A 95 6.82 -9.00 -0.05
C GLY A 95 8.10 -9.00 0.76
N LYS A 96 9.23 -8.66 0.14
CA LYS A 96 10.51 -8.63 0.84
C LYS A 96 10.54 -7.53 1.89
N LEU A 97 10.07 -6.34 1.54
CA LEU A 97 10.09 -5.23 2.49
C LEU A 97 9.14 -5.45 3.67
N THR A 98 7.97 -6.03 3.44
CA THR A 98 7.05 -6.31 4.55
C THR A 98 7.62 -7.35 5.49
N ARG A 99 8.27 -8.37 4.94
CA ARG A 99 8.94 -9.38 5.76
C ARG A 99 10.06 -8.77 6.58
N ALA A 100 10.90 -7.94 5.96
CA ALA A 100 12.03 -7.30 6.63
C ALA A 100 11.57 -6.35 7.73
N MET A 101 10.46 -5.65 7.52
CA MET A 101 9.95 -4.65 8.45
C MET A 101 8.92 -5.21 9.44
N GLY A 102 8.56 -6.48 9.33
CA GLY A 102 7.59 -7.10 10.22
C GLY A 102 6.16 -6.62 10.02
N ILE A 103 5.81 -6.17 8.81
CA ILE A 103 4.48 -5.67 8.49
C ILE A 103 3.58 -6.83 8.09
N THR A 104 2.42 -6.95 8.74
CA THR A 104 1.44 -8.00 8.47
C THR A 104 0.05 -7.41 8.41
N ARG A 105 -0.88 -8.24 7.90
CA ARG A 105 -2.29 -7.86 7.85
C ARG A 105 -2.85 -7.56 9.24
#